data_17b9335bed8f8874073d987e3a30f923
#
_entry.id   17b9335bed8f8874073d987e3a30f923
#
_cell.length_a   1.000
_cell.length_b   1.000
_cell.length_c   1.000
_cell.angle_alpha   90.00
_cell.angle_beta   90.00
_cell.angle_gamma   90.00
#
_symmetry.space_group_name_H-M   'P 1'
#
loop_
_entity.id
_entity.type
_entity.pdbx_description
1 polymer ?
#
loop_
_entity_poly.entity_id
_entity_poly.type
_entity_poly.pdbx_seq_one_letter_code
_entity_poly.pdbx_strand_id
1 'polypeptide(L)'
;ANTEVDLTKKWVATISTQHGCPMRCRFCDCPKYGFHGNVSTEDLQYQLETILQNKNVKHTDRFNVHFARMGEPTFNRAVLGFSEDYLQQIVRKYVDAKTIHPVVSTMLPKSNGELEYYIKNWCEIKNIVYNGEAGLQFSINSTDETQRNWQFNDMSLSLKEISKLAENLPAPIGRKYTLNFAVTKETILDAKTLTNMFDKDKFIVKITPIHQTKSALDNQFDVTTSYADYDV
;
A
#
# COMPACT_ATOMS: atom_id res chain seq x y z
N ALA A 1 -17.99 -15.62 -1.37
CA ALA A 1 -17.43 -16.63 -2.26
C ALA A 1 -15.95 -16.33 -2.46
N ASN A 2 -15.06 -17.17 -1.92
CA ASN A 2 -13.65 -17.13 -2.28
C ASN A 2 -13.55 -17.60 -3.74
N THR A 3 -13.54 -16.65 -4.66
CA THR A 3 -13.05 -16.94 -6.00
C THR A 3 -11.55 -17.22 -5.83
N GLU A 4 -11.14 -18.47 -5.99
CA GLU A 4 -9.72 -18.79 -6.12
C GLU A 4 -9.16 -17.96 -7.28
N VAL A 5 -8.30 -17.03 -6.95
CA VAL A 5 -7.64 -16.22 -7.97
C VAL A 5 -6.68 -17.16 -8.70
N ASP A 6 -6.87 -17.33 -9.99
CA ASP A 6 -5.94 -18.08 -10.83
C ASP A 6 -4.55 -17.42 -10.79
N LEU A 7 -3.62 -18.05 -10.09
CA LEU A 7 -2.27 -17.53 -9.91
C LEU A 7 -1.50 -17.40 -11.23
N THR A 8 -1.92 -18.09 -12.27
CA THR A 8 -1.32 -17.95 -13.63
C THR A 8 -1.73 -16.62 -14.28
N LYS A 9 -2.86 -16.06 -13.90
CA LYS A 9 -3.33 -14.74 -14.36
C LYS A 9 -2.79 -13.62 -13.49
N LYS A 10 -2.89 -13.79 -12.18
CA LYS A 10 -2.47 -12.78 -11.22
C LYS A 10 -2.03 -13.41 -9.91
N TRP A 11 -0.78 -13.22 -9.55
CA TRP A 11 -0.24 -13.66 -8.27
C TRP A 11 0.13 -12.45 -7.42
N VAL A 12 -0.40 -12.38 -6.21
CA VAL A 12 -0.11 -11.32 -5.23
C VAL A 12 0.66 -11.92 -4.06
N ALA A 13 1.92 -11.52 -3.91
CA ALA A 13 2.72 -11.75 -2.73
C ALA A 13 2.62 -10.52 -1.79
N THR A 14 2.47 -10.75 -0.50
CA THR A 14 2.45 -9.68 0.49
C THR A 14 3.54 -9.92 1.52
N ILE A 15 4.47 -8.97 1.66
CA ILE A 15 5.61 -9.06 2.57
C ILE A 15 5.61 -7.93 3.59
N SER A 16 6.28 -8.19 4.73
CA SER A 16 6.43 -7.24 5.83
C SER A 16 7.64 -6.35 5.62
N THR A 17 7.53 -5.10 6.04
CA THR A 17 8.64 -4.12 5.96
C THR A 17 9.26 -3.83 7.32
N GLN A 18 8.62 -4.26 8.39
CA GLN A 18 9.06 -4.05 9.76
C GLN A 18 8.72 -5.26 10.63
N HIS A 19 9.42 -5.43 11.73
CA HIS A 19 9.07 -6.31 12.83
C HIS A 19 8.10 -5.57 13.77
N GLY A 20 6.80 -5.78 13.58
CA GLY A 20 5.75 -4.96 14.19
C GLY A 20 5.44 -3.70 13.37
N CYS A 21 4.78 -2.71 13.99
CA CYS A 21 4.45 -1.45 13.34
C CYS A 21 4.41 -0.32 14.37
N PRO A 22 5.10 0.82 14.14
CA PRO A 22 5.05 1.96 15.06
C PRO A 22 3.75 2.75 14.96
N MET A 23 2.99 2.54 13.86
CA MET A 23 1.71 3.22 13.65
C MET A 23 0.61 2.59 14.50
N ARG A 24 -0.35 3.39 14.93
CA ARG A 24 -1.43 2.96 15.83
C ARG A 24 -2.80 3.11 15.17
N CYS A 25 -2.90 2.72 13.89
CA CYS A 25 -4.16 2.74 13.15
C CYS A 25 -5.21 1.89 13.87
N ARG A 26 -6.40 2.47 14.15
CA ARG A 26 -7.44 1.84 14.97
C ARG A 26 -8.08 0.60 14.33
N PHE A 27 -7.92 0.43 13.03
CA PHE A 27 -8.44 -0.72 12.27
C PHE A 27 -7.41 -1.82 12.03
N CYS A 28 -6.16 -1.68 12.52
CA CYS A 28 -5.06 -2.59 12.19
C CYS A 28 -4.55 -3.34 13.41
N ASP A 29 -4.31 -4.65 13.28
CA ASP A 29 -3.79 -5.47 14.38
C ASP A 29 -2.26 -5.41 14.53
N CYS A 30 -1.53 -4.93 13.51
CA CYS A 30 -0.06 -4.89 13.55
C CYS A 30 0.53 -4.15 14.77
N PRO A 31 -0.04 -3.03 15.25
CA PRO A 31 0.48 -2.32 16.42
C PRO A 31 0.48 -3.14 17.71
N LYS A 32 -0.37 -4.18 17.81
CA LYS A 32 -0.45 -5.06 18.98
C LYS A 32 0.84 -5.87 19.21
N TYR A 33 1.63 -6.06 18.15
CA TYR A 33 2.92 -6.78 18.23
C TYR A 33 4.09 -5.89 18.63
N GLY A 34 3.85 -4.61 18.91
CA GLY A 34 4.91 -3.63 19.17
C GLY A 34 5.68 -3.25 17.91
N PHE A 35 6.82 -2.58 18.13
CA PHE A 35 7.75 -2.24 17.03
C PHE A 35 9.17 -2.64 17.47
N HIS A 36 9.82 -3.48 16.67
CA HIS A 36 11.12 -4.07 16.95
C HIS A 36 12.16 -3.78 15.86
N GLY A 37 11.89 -2.80 15.00
CA GLY A 37 12.81 -2.36 13.96
C GLY A 37 12.35 -2.68 12.54
N ASN A 38 13.14 -2.20 11.60
CA ASN A 38 12.93 -2.47 10.17
C ASN A 38 13.50 -3.84 9.80
N VAL A 39 12.86 -4.52 8.84
CA VAL A 39 13.45 -5.72 8.24
C VAL A 39 14.61 -5.31 7.34
N SER A 40 15.61 -6.16 7.23
CA SER A 40 16.76 -5.97 6.36
C SER A 40 16.42 -6.28 4.89
N THR A 41 17.34 -5.97 3.97
CA THR A 41 17.23 -6.39 2.57
C THR A 41 17.21 -7.92 2.45
N GLU A 42 18.00 -8.61 3.25
CA GLU A 42 18.06 -10.07 3.32
C GLU A 42 16.73 -10.66 3.81
N ASP A 43 16.09 -10.02 4.79
CA ASP A 43 14.76 -10.44 5.27
C ASP A 43 13.69 -10.25 4.18
N LEU A 44 13.75 -9.16 3.41
CA LEU A 44 12.83 -8.93 2.29
C LEU A 44 13.03 -9.99 1.19
N GLN A 45 14.28 -10.33 0.88
CA GLN A 45 14.63 -11.40 -0.06
C GLN A 45 14.10 -12.74 0.44
N TYR A 46 14.38 -13.10 1.69
CA TYR A 46 13.96 -14.36 2.29
C TYR A 46 12.43 -14.54 2.28
N GLN A 47 11.69 -13.49 2.65
CA GLN A 47 10.22 -13.51 2.59
C GLN A 47 9.71 -13.78 1.17
N LEU A 48 10.27 -13.09 0.18
CA LEU A 48 9.85 -13.22 -1.21
C LEU A 48 10.19 -14.60 -1.77
N GLU A 49 11.43 -15.07 -1.56
CA GLU A 49 11.87 -16.40 -2.00
C GLU A 49 11.04 -17.52 -1.35
N THR A 50 10.74 -17.40 -0.05
CA THR A 50 9.87 -18.36 0.66
C THR A 50 8.49 -18.45 0.02
N ILE A 51 7.87 -17.32 -0.35
CA ILE A 51 6.57 -17.31 -1.03
C ILE A 51 6.67 -17.98 -2.41
N LEU A 52 7.71 -17.66 -3.18
CA LEU A 52 7.92 -18.18 -4.54
C LEU A 52 8.19 -19.69 -4.54
N GLN A 53 8.96 -20.18 -3.58
CA GLN A 53 9.29 -21.61 -3.44
C GLN A 53 8.09 -22.45 -2.98
N ASN A 54 7.26 -21.92 -2.08
CA ASN A 54 6.12 -22.64 -1.52
C ASN A 54 4.93 -22.81 -2.49
N LYS A 55 4.94 -22.13 -3.63
CA LYS A 55 3.91 -22.24 -4.66
C LYS A 55 4.52 -22.79 -5.95
N ASN A 56 3.99 -23.91 -6.44
CA ASN A 56 4.44 -24.51 -7.70
C ASN A 56 3.82 -23.80 -8.92
N VAL A 57 4.00 -22.48 -9.02
CA VAL A 57 3.53 -21.68 -10.16
C VAL A 57 4.73 -21.36 -11.03
N LYS A 58 4.75 -21.84 -12.26
CA LYS A 58 5.85 -21.66 -13.20
C LYS A 58 5.70 -20.39 -14.04
N HIS A 59 4.47 -19.95 -14.27
CA HIS A 59 4.14 -18.78 -15.08
C HIS A 59 3.04 -17.96 -14.43
N THR A 60 3.10 -16.62 -14.58
CA THR A 60 2.02 -15.71 -14.24
C THR A 60 2.01 -14.51 -15.18
N ASP A 61 0.84 -14.09 -15.65
CA ASP A 61 0.74 -12.88 -16.46
C ASP A 61 1.13 -11.63 -15.65
N ARG A 62 0.80 -11.63 -14.35
CA ARG A 62 1.04 -10.50 -13.47
C ARG A 62 1.44 -10.91 -12.06
N PHE A 63 2.67 -10.56 -11.67
CA PHE A 63 3.18 -10.77 -10.31
C PHE A 63 3.20 -9.46 -9.53
N ASN A 64 2.44 -9.39 -8.46
CA ASN A 64 2.41 -8.22 -7.56
C ASN A 64 3.16 -8.52 -6.27
N VAL A 65 4.01 -7.59 -5.82
CA VAL A 65 4.62 -7.63 -4.48
C VAL A 65 4.11 -6.44 -3.67
N HIS A 66 3.28 -6.69 -2.66
CA HIS A 66 2.75 -5.64 -1.81
C HIS A 66 3.58 -5.52 -0.53
N PHE A 67 4.19 -4.36 -0.32
CA PHE A 67 4.86 -3.98 0.92
C PHE A 67 3.80 -3.48 1.93
N ALA A 68 2.97 -4.40 2.40
CA ALA A 68 1.74 -4.06 3.12
C ALA A 68 1.31 -5.11 4.16
N ARG A 69 2.19 -6.07 4.54
CA ARG A 69 1.79 -7.08 5.53
C ARG A 69 1.92 -6.54 6.95
N MET A 70 3.12 -6.17 7.35
CA MET A 70 3.41 -5.59 8.67
C MET A 70 4.40 -4.45 8.52
N GLY A 71 4.11 -3.31 9.15
CA GLY A 71 4.95 -2.12 9.13
C GLY A 71 4.43 -1.01 8.20
N GLU A 72 5.01 0.16 8.39
CA GLU A 72 4.86 1.32 7.51
C GLU A 72 6.10 1.40 6.60
N PRO A 73 5.96 1.13 5.30
CA PRO A 73 7.11 0.97 4.41
C PRO A 73 8.00 2.21 4.29
N THR A 74 7.43 3.41 4.48
CA THR A 74 8.19 4.65 4.33
C THR A 74 9.23 4.89 5.42
N PHE A 75 9.20 4.14 6.51
CA PHE A 75 10.27 4.11 7.51
C PHE A 75 11.41 3.17 7.19
N ASN A 76 11.28 2.35 6.14
CA ASN A 76 12.30 1.36 5.79
C ASN A 76 12.90 1.62 4.41
N ARG A 77 14.06 2.28 4.35
CA ARG A 77 14.78 2.54 3.11
C ARG A 77 15.24 1.28 2.37
N ALA A 78 15.40 0.13 3.08
CA ALA A 78 15.76 -1.13 2.43
C ALA A 78 14.73 -1.55 1.36
N VAL A 79 13.45 -1.12 1.50
CA VAL A 79 12.41 -1.37 0.50
C VAL A 79 12.75 -0.73 -0.86
N LEU A 80 13.35 0.47 -0.85
CA LEU A 80 13.76 1.16 -2.08
C LEU A 80 14.86 0.36 -2.79
N GLY A 81 16.00 0.12 -2.13
CA GLY A 81 17.12 -0.62 -2.71
C GLY A 81 16.73 -2.06 -3.09
N PHE A 82 15.94 -2.75 -2.25
CA PHE A 82 15.44 -4.07 -2.59
C PHE A 82 14.60 -4.07 -3.87
N SER A 83 13.72 -3.07 -4.05
CA SER A 83 12.87 -2.98 -5.23
C SER A 83 13.66 -2.61 -6.49
N GLU A 84 14.68 -1.77 -6.34
CA GLU A 84 15.53 -1.32 -7.44
C GLU A 84 16.47 -2.43 -7.93
N ASP A 85 17.19 -3.09 -7.02
CA ASP A 85 18.32 -3.94 -7.35
C ASP A 85 18.02 -5.44 -7.39
N TYR A 86 17.07 -5.93 -6.56
CA TYR A 86 16.94 -7.36 -6.29
C TYR A 86 15.61 -7.97 -6.71
N LEU A 87 14.49 -7.27 -6.49
CA LEU A 87 13.15 -7.85 -6.58
C LEU A 87 12.87 -8.53 -7.92
N GLN A 88 13.18 -7.86 -9.05
CA GLN A 88 12.93 -8.43 -10.38
C GLN A 88 13.77 -9.68 -10.63
N GLN A 89 15.03 -9.67 -10.23
CA GLN A 89 15.94 -10.81 -10.40
C GLN A 89 15.44 -12.03 -9.60
N ILE A 90 15.02 -11.81 -8.34
CA ILE A 90 14.48 -12.89 -7.51
C ILE A 90 13.21 -13.47 -8.12
N VAL A 91 12.25 -12.63 -8.52
CA VAL A 91 11.01 -13.12 -9.12
C VAL A 91 11.31 -13.96 -10.36
N ARG A 92 12.12 -13.45 -11.28
CA ARG A 92 12.45 -14.13 -12.55
C ARG A 92 13.26 -15.42 -12.39
N LYS A 93 13.94 -15.60 -11.25
CA LYS A 93 14.64 -16.85 -10.91
C LYS A 93 13.65 -18.02 -10.66
N TYR A 94 12.47 -17.74 -10.14
CA TYR A 94 11.50 -18.75 -9.70
C TYR A 94 10.26 -18.88 -10.58
N VAL A 95 9.84 -17.77 -11.23
CA VAL A 95 8.61 -17.73 -12.02
C VAL A 95 8.80 -16.87 -13.29
N ASP A 96 8.29 -17.39 -14.41
CA ASP A 96 8.14 -16.62 -15.63
C ASP A 96 6.98 -15.63 -15.46
N ALA A 97 7.29 -14.45 -14.93
CA ALA A 97 6.34 -13.36 -14.74
C ALA A 97 6.39 -12.41 -15.94
N LYS A 98 5.29 -12.30 -16.66
CA LYS A 98 5.17 -11.39 -17.81
C LYS A 98 5.35 -9.94 -17.38
N THR A 99 4.73 -9.54 -16.27
CA THR A 99 4.89 -8.22 -15.65
C THR A 99 5.07 -8.34 -14.14
N ILE A 100 5.89 -7.45 -13.55
CA ILE A 100 6.18 -7.41 -12.11
C ILE A 100 5.78 -6.04 -11.57
N HIS A 101 4.94 -6.02 -10.53
CA HIS A 101 4.31 -4.83 -9.97
C HIS A 101 4.55 -4.72 -8.46
N PRO A 102 5.69 -4.18 -8.00
CA PRO A 102 5.83 -3.85 -6.59
C PRO A 102 4.92 -2.68 -6.22
N VAL A 103 4.34 -2.72 -5.03
CA VAL A 103 3.38 -1.73 -4.55
C VAL A 103 3.74 -1.31 -3.13
N VAL A 104 3.99 -0.03 -2.95
CA VAL A 104 4.10 0.62 -1.64
C VAL A 104 2.74 1.22 -1.29
N SER A 105 2.26 0.89 -0.09
CA SER A 105 1.07 1.50 0.51
C SER A 105 1.48 2.18 1.80
N THR A 106 1.19 3.47 1.94
CA THR A 106 1.57 4.27 3.10
C THR A 106 0.39 5.02 3.69
N MET A 107 0.35 5.13 5.01
CA MET A 107 -0.59 6.01 5.70
C MET A 107 -0.07 7.44 5.83
N LEU A 108 1.11 7.73 5.25
CA LEU A 108 1.75 9.06 5.24
C LEU A 108 2.01 9.57 6.66
N PRO A 109 2.91 8.93 7.42
CA PRO A 109 3.14 9.27 8.82
C PRO A 109 3.76 10.65 8.98
N LYS A 110 3.12 11.53 9.76
CA LYS A 110 3.64 12.89 10.04
C LYS A 110 4.93 12.92 10.83
N SER A 111 5.26 11.82 11.52
CA SER A 111 6.51 11.68 12.26
C SER A 111 7.71 11.26 11.40
N ASN A 112 7.50 10.97 10.10
CA ASN A 112 8.58 10.60 9.20
C ASN A 112 9.17 11.83 8.51
N GLY A 113 10.28 12.34 9.04
CA GLY A 113 10.97 13.49 8.43
C GLY A 113 11.54 13.23 7.04
N GLU A 114 11.60 11.97 6.60
CA GLU A 114 12.12 11.56 5.29
C GLU A 114 11.01 11.12 4.32
N LEU A 115 9.74 11.31 4.68
CA LEU A 115 8.59 10.85 3.90
C LEU A 115 8.63 11.35 2.45
N GLU A 116 8.87 12.64 2.24
CA GLU A 116 8.93 13.24 0.90
C GLU A 116 10.08 12.65 0.08
N TYR A 117 11.26 12.49 0.68
CA TYR A 117 12.41 11.85 0.05
C TYR A 117 12.07 10.42 -0.37
N TYR A 118 11.48 9.62 0.54
CA TYR A 118 11.11 8.24 0.25
C TYR A 118 10.13 8.15 -0.92
N ILE A 119 9.08 8.98 -0.89
CA ILE A 119 8.02 8.94 -1.92
C ILE A 119 8.57 9.36 -3.29
N LYS A 120 9.43 10.38 -3.35
CA LYS A 120 10.07 10.80 -4.61
C LYS A 120 10.94 9.69 -5.21
N ASN A 121 11.79 9.06 -4.39
CA ASN A 121 12.60 7.93 -4.86
C ASN A 121 11.73 6.76 -5.31
N TRP A 122 10.63 6.46 -4.62
CA TRP A 122 9.69 5.44 -5.06
C TRP A 122 9.04 5.78 -6.41
N CYS A 123 8.72 7.04 -6.65
CA CYS A 123 8.20 7.48 -7.96
C CYS A 123 9.23 7.31 -9.08
N GLU A 124 10.52 7.53 -8.82
CA GLU A 124 11.60 7.29 -9.76
C GLU A 124 11.75 5.79 -10.05
N ILE A 125 11.81 4.94 -9.02
CA ILE A 125 11.82 3.49 -9.15
C ILE A 125 10.61 3.02 -9.98
N LYS A 126 9.40 3.50 -9.65
CA LYS A 126 8.18 3.20 -10.38
C LYS A 126 8.31 3.55 -11.87
N ASN A 127 8.74 4.76 -12.16
CA ASN A 127 8.73 5.26 -13.53
C ASN A 127 9.88 4.68 -14.37
N ILE A 128 11.08 4.53 -13.78
CA ILE A 128 12.30 4.14 -14.51
C ILE A 128 12.49 2.62 -14.47
N VAL A 129 12.55 2.01 -13.27
CA VAL A 129 12.89 0.60 -13.12
C VAL A 129 11.75 -0.32 -13.57
N TYR A 130 10.51 0.09 -13.30
CA TYR A 130 9.31 -0.69 -13.62
C TYR A 130 8.48 -0.14 -14.77
N ASN A 131 9.00 0.81 -15.55
CA ASN A 131 8.29 1.42 -16.69
C ASN A 131 6.85 1.85 -16.36
N GLY A 132 6.65 2.38 -15.15
CA GLY A 132 5.34 2.82 -14.66
C GLY A 132 4.45 1.73 -14.06
N GLU A 133 4.85 0.47 -14.06
CA GLU A 133 4.03 -0.66 -13.58
C GLU A 133 3.99 -0.80 -12.06
N ALA A 134 4.97 -0.28 -11.32
CA ALA A 134 4.91 -0.25 -9.86
C ALA A 134 3.78 0.65 -9.35
N GLY A 135 3.31 0.39 -8.13
CA GLY A 135 2.22 1.13 -7.52
C GLY A 135 2.66 1.97 -6.32
N LEU A 136 2.08 3.15 -6.19
CA LEU A 136 2.14 3.97 -4.99
C LEU A 136 0.71 4.23 -4.53
N GLN A 137 0.39 3.87 -3.28
CA GLN A 137 -0.92 4.02 -2.70
C GLN A 137 -0.85 4.87 -1.42
N PHE A 138 -1.66 5.91 -1.36
CA PHE A 138 -1.87 6.73 -0.19
C PHE A 138 -3.14 6.28 0.53
N SER A 139 -3.03 5.87 1.77
CA SER A 139 -4.18 5.50 2.59
C SER A 139 -4.89 6.76 3.07
N ILE A 140 -5.98 7.11 2.41
CA ILE A 140 -6.79 8.29 2.71
C ILE A 140 -7.92 7.96 3.68
N ASN A 141 -8.67 6.92 3.40
CA ASN A 141 -9.75 6.33 4.19
C ASN A 141 -10.98 7.22 4.44
N SER A 142 -10.85 8.53 4.44
CA SER A 142 -11.97 9.48 4.56
C SER A 142 -11.60 10.83 3.98
N THR A 143 -12.58 11.54 3.44
CA THR A 143 -12.44 12.96 3.05
C THR A 143 -12.81 13.92 4.19
N ASP A 144 -13.33 13.41 5.31
CA ASP A 144 -13.49 14.15 6.55
C ASP A 144 -12.24 14.01 7.43
N GLU A 145 -11.64 15.14 7.77
CA GLU A 145 -10.37 15.16 8.52
C GLU A 145 -10.52 14.61 9.95
N THR A 146 -11.67 14.82 10.58
CA THR A 146 -11.94 14.31 11.94
C THR A 146 -12.04 12.79 11.93
N GLN A 147 -12.80 12.24 10.98
CA GLN A 147 -12.93 10.80 10.81
C GLN A 147 -11.58 10.16 10.45
N ARG A 148 -10.83 10.79 9.56
CA ARG A 148 -9.51 10.33 9.13
C ARG A 148 -8.51 10.32 10.30
N ASN A 149 -8.42 11.41 11.06
CA ASN A 149 -7.55 11.53 12.23
C ASN A 149 -7.89 10.49 13.30
N TRP A 150 -9.17 10.25 13.54
CA TRP A 150 -9.59 9.20 14.45
C TRP A 150 -9.12 7.81 13.97
N GLN A 151 -9.30 7.47 12.70
CA GLN A 151 -8.90 6.17 12.15
C GLN A 151 -7.39 5.93 12.24
N PHE A 152 -6.58 6.95 11.95
CA PHE A 152 -5.12 6.87 11.99
C PHE A 152 -4.50 7.29 13.32
N ASN A 153 -5.34 7.53 14.36
CA ASN A 153 -4.90 7.93 15.69
C ASN A 153 -4.00 9.18 15.65
N ASP A 154 -4.39 10.18 14.87
CA ASP A 154 -3.68 11.45 14.65
C ASP A 154 -2.23 11.30 14.13
N MET A 155 -1.84 10.16 13.57
CA MET A 155 -0.46 9.90 13.16
C MET A 155 -0.19 10.14 11.67
N SER A 156 -1.22 10.37 10.86
CA SER A 156 -1.08 10.64 9.43
C SER A 156 -1.04 12.15 9.15
N LEU A 157 -0.39 12.54 8.05
CA LEU A 157 -0.51 13.91 7.51
C LEU A 157 -1.99 14.26 7.27
N SER A 158 -2.36 15.53 7.41
CA SER A 158 -3.67 16.03 7.01
C SER A 158 -3.87 15.93 5.49
N LEU A 159 -5.12 15.93 5.03
CA LEU A 159 -5.43 15.92 3.59
C LEU A 159 -4.77 17.09 2.85
N LYS A 160 -4.73 18.26 3.49
CA LYS A 160 -4.06 19.45 2.92
C LYS A 160 -2.55 19.24 2.75
N GLU A 161 -1.87 18.65 3.73
CA GLU A 161 -0.44 18.33 3.64
C GLU A 161 -0.19 17.25 2.60
N ILE A 162 -1.06 16.23 2.50
CA ILE A 162 -0.97 15.19 1.48
C ILE A 162 -1.18 15.79 0.08
N SER A 163 -2.15 16.67 -0.11
CA SER A 163 -2.37 17.37 -1.38
C SER A 163 -1.13 18.17 -1.79
N LYS A 164 -0.54 18.92 -0.87
CA LYS A 164 0.68 19.71 -1.13
C LYS A 164 1.88 18.81 -1.51
N LEU A 165 2.03 17.67 -0.84
CA LEU A 165 3.04 16.67 -1.19
C LEU A 165 2.77 16.11 -2.59
N ALA A 166 1.51 15.78 -2.89
CA ALA A 166 1.06 15.22 -4.15
C ALA A 166 1.28 16.16 -5.36
N GLU A 167 1.17 17.47 -5.18
CA GLU A 167 1.45 18.46 -6.22
C GLU A 167 2.88 18.34 -6.75
N ASN A 168 3.85 18.08 -5.84
CA ASN A 168 5.27 17.99 -6.14
C ASN A 168 5.72 16.63 -6.70
N LEU A 169 4.83 15.66 -6.82
CA LEU A 169 5.18 14.37 -7.39
C LEU A 169 5.32 14.46 -8.91
N PRO A 170 6.27 13.72 -9.52
CA PRO A 170 6.38 13.63 -10.95
C PRO A 170 5.10 13.08 -11.58
N ALA A 171 4.89 13.41 -12.86
CA ALA A 171 3.81 12.77 -13.61
C ALA A 171 4.03 11.24 -13.64
N PRO A 172 3.01 10.43 -13.33
CA PRO A 172 3.18 8.98 -13.35
C PRO A 172 3.28 8.48 -14.80
N ILE A 173 4.31 7.71 -15.08
CA ILE A 173 4.33 6.88 -16.29
C ILE A 173 3.43 5.67 -16.03
N GLY A 174 2.63 5.24 -17.00
CA GLY A 174 1.77 4.07 -16.88
C GLY A 174 0.69 4.23 -15.80
N ARG A 175 0.79 3.47 -14.70
CA ARG A 175 -0.22 3.48 -13.63
C ARG A 175 -0.20 4.79 -12.86
N LYS A 176 -1.39 5.37 -12.67
CA LYS A 176 -1.58 6.51 -11.76
C LYS A 176 -1.28 6.12 -10.31
N TYR A 177 -0.97 7.10 -9.50
CA TYR A 177 -0.94 6.96 -8.04
C TYR A 177 -2.33 6.69 -7.50
N THR A 178 -2.44 6.03 -6.36
CA THR A 178 -3.73 5.59 -5.85
C THR A 178 -4.06 6.28 -4.54
N LEU A 179 -5.23 6.91 -4.47
CA LEU A 179 -5.87 7.31 -3.21
C LEU A 179 -6.72 6.12 -2.75
N ASN A 180 -6.25 5.41 -1.73
CA ASN A 180 -6.90 4.20 -1.24
C ASN A 180 -7.78 4.51 -0.04
N PHE A 181 -9.02 4.04 -0.10
CA PHE A 181 -10.01 4.13 0.95
C PHE A 181 -10.36 2.74 1.46
N ALA A 182 -10.01 2.45 2.71
CA ALA A 182 -10.56 1.32 3.45
C ALA A 182 -11.86 1.80 4.10
N VAL A 183 -13.00 1.39 3.55
CA VAL A 183 -14.29 2.01 3.83
C VAL A 183 -15.20 1.13 4.67
N THR A 184 -16.03 1.79 5.46
CA THR A 184 -17.25 1.28 6.12
C THR A 184 -18.45 2.03 5.58
N LYS A 185 -19.67 1.64 5.99
CA LYS A 185 -20.91 2.36 5.60
C LYS A 185 -20.93 3.82 6.06
N GLU A 186 -20.22 4.11 7.14
CA GLU A 186 -20.13 5.47 7.73
C GLU A 186 -18.98 6.29 7.12
N THR A 187 -18.24 5.74 6.17
CA THR A 187 -17.10 6.46 5.57
C THR A 187 -17.59 7.68 4.80
N ILE A 188 -17.06 8.83 5.15
CA ILE A 188 -17.30 10.08 4.44
C ILE A 188 -16.34 10.15 3.25
N LEU A 189 -16.90 10.03 2.04
CA LEU A 189 -16.16 10.10 0.78
C LEU A 189 -16.84 11.13 -0.13
N ASP A 190 -16.28 12.33 -0.19
CA ASP A 190 -16.76 13.42 -1.05
C ASP A 190 -15.88 13.58 -2.29
N ALA A 191 -16.43 13.28 -3.45
CA ALA A 191 -15.74 13.37 -4.73
C ALA A 191 -15.29 14.80 -5.05
N LYS A 192 -16.06 15.82 -4.63
CA LYS A 192 -15.71 17.22 -4.87
C LYS A 192 -14.46 17.63 -4.11
N THR A 193 -14.34 17.21 -2.85
CA THR A 193 -13.12 17.41 -2.05
C THR A 193 -11.90 16.78 -2.75
N LEU A 194 -12.03 15.54 -3.22
CA LEU A 194 -10.92 14.86 -3.90
C LEU A 194 -10.50 15.54 -5.21
N THR A 195 -11.45 15.93 -6.03
CA THR A 195 -11.16 16.60 -7.32
C THR A 195 -10.59 18.00 -7.16
N ASN A 196 -10.87 18.67 -6.05
CA ASN A 196 -10.29 19.98 -5.72
C ASN A 196 -8.85 19.86 -5.16
N MET A 197 -8.51 18.72 -4.55
CA MET A 197 -7.24 18.52 -3.84
C MET A 197 -6.21 17.71 -4.63
N PHE A 198 -6.65 16.83 -5.53
CA PHE A 198 -5.77 15.91 -6.24
C PHE A 198 -5.97 15.98 -7.74
N ASP A 199 -4.87 16.03 -8.46
CA ASP A 199 -4.86 16.02 -9.93
C ASP A 199 -5.37 14.66 -10.44
N LYS A 200 -6.49 14.68 -11.14
CA LYS A 200 -7.10 13.48 -11.74
C LYS A 200 -6.21 12.79 -12.78
N ASP A 201 -5.25 13.51 -13.35
CA ASP A 201 -4.32 12.93 -14.32
C ASP A 201 -3.17 12.17 -13.63
N LYS A 202 -2.85 12.53 -12.38
CA LYS A 202 -1.88 11.83 -11.55
C LYS A 202 -2.49 10.72 -10.68
N PHE A 203 -3.74 10.88 -10.23
CA PHE A 203 -4.35 10.02 -9.21
C PHE A 203 -5.59 9.27 -9.69
N ILE A 204 -5.82 8.11 -9.07
CA ILE A 204 -7.04 7.31 -9.17
C ILE A 204 -7.52 6.97 -7.76
N VAL A 205 -8.82 6.94 -7.55
CA VAL A 205 -9.43 6.47 -6.29
C VAL A 205 -9.62 4.98 -6.33
N LYS A 206 -9.28 4.30 -5.22
CA LYS A 206 -9.54 2.88 -5.00
C LYS A 206 -10.32 2.73 -3.70
N ILE A 207 -11.47 2.09 -3.80
CA ILE A 207 -12.35 1.77 -2.67
C ILE A 207 -12.18 0.29 -2.34
N THR A 208 -12.00 -0.02 -1.06
CA THR A 208 -11.87 -1.40 -0.55
C THR A 208 -12.62 -1.49 0.77
N PRO A 209 -13.56 -2.44 0.95
CA PRO A 209 -14.17 -2.67 2.25
C PRO A 209 -13.12 -2.93 3.32
N ILE A 210 -13.34 -2.41 4.52
CA ILE A 210 -12.41 -2.60 5.63
C ILE A 210 -12.32 -4.08 6.01
N HIS A 211 -11.12 -4.55 6.34
CA HIS A 211 -10.94 -5.92 6.78
C HIS A 211 -11.42 -6.11 8.22
N GLN A 212 -12.05 -7.25 8.47
CA GLN A 212 -12.45 -7.69 9.81
C GLN A 212 -11.22 -8.09 10.63
N THR A 213 -10.57 -7.10 11.23
CA THR A 213 -9.50 -7.32 12.21
C THR A 213 -10.07 -7.25 13.63
N LYS A 214 -9.33 -7.79 14.61
CA LYS A 214 -9.73 -7.64 16.01
C LYS A 214 -9.74 -6.16 16.42
N SER A 215 -8.77 -5.37 15.97
CA SER A 215 -8.72 -3.92 16.25
C SER A 215 -9.90 -3.17 15.63
N ALA A 216 -10.31 -3.52 14.40
CA ALA A 216 -11.48 -2.92 13.78
C ALA A 216 -12.75 -3.19 14.61
N LEU A 217 -12.95 -4.43 15.05
CA LEU A 217 -14.06 -4.81 15.91
C LEU A 217 -14.02 -4.10 17.27
N ASP A 218 -12.87 -4.10 17.94
CA ASP A 218 -12.68 -3.47 19.25
C ASP A 218 -12.94 -1.95 19.18
N ASN A 219 -12.67 -1.30 18.05
CA ASN A 219 -12.92 0.12 17.77
C ASN A 219 -14.25 0.37 17.02
N GLN A 220 -15.15 -0.59 16.97
CA GLN A 220 -16.51 -0.47 16.46
C GLN A 220 -16.63 -0.05 14.98
N PHE A 221 -15.65 -0.43 14.14
CA PHE A 221 -15.81 -0.29 12.69
C PHE A 221 -16.89 -1.26 12.19
N ASP A 222 -17.74 -0.81 11.26
CA ASP A 222 -18.65 -1.72 10.55
C ASP A 222 -17.88 -2.57 9.54
N VAL A 223 -17.51 -3.78 9.98
CA VAL A 223 -16.80 -4.76 9.17
C VAL A 223 -17.71 -5.61 8.28
N THR A 224 -19.02 -5.33 8.28
CA THR A 224 -20.00 -6.01 7.41
C THR A 224 -20.08 -5.40 6.02
N THR A 225 -19.45 -4.23 5.83
CA THR A 225 -19.38 -3.54 4.54
C THR A 225 -18.79 -4.46 3.45
N SER A 226 -19.43 -4.49 2.31
CA SER A 226 -19.00 -5.28 1.14
C SER A 226 -18.95 -4.40 -0.12
N TYR A 227 -18.41 -4.93 -1.23
CA TYR A 227 -18.43 -4.22 -2.50
C TYR A 227 -19.86 -3.97 -3.03
N ALA A 228 -20.84 -4.79 -2.62
CA ALA A 228 -22.23 -4.61 -3.00
C ALA A 228 -22.90 -3.38 -2.34
N ASP A 229 -22.29 -2.81 -1.30
CA ASP A 229 -22.78 -1.60 -0.63
C ASP A 229 -22.38 -0.31 -1.38
N TYR A 230 -21.58 -0.42 -2.44
CA TYR A 230 -21.15 0.68 -3.27
C TYR A 230 -21.66 0.48 -4.69
N ASP A 231 -22.56 1.35 -5.15
CA ASP A 231 -22.88 1.50 -6.57
C ASP A 231 -21.64 2.11 -7.25
N VAL A 232 -20.87 1.29 -7.96
CA VAL A 232 -19.67 1.68 -8.70
C VAL A 232 -20.02 1.78 -10.18
#